data_b645bd30751a64c70f5883f44ffebc7d
#
_entry.id   b645bd30751a64c70f5883f44ffebc7d
#
_cell.length_a   1.000
_cell.length_b   1.000
_cell.length_c   1.000
_cell.angle_alpha   90.00
_cell.angle_beta   90.00
_cell.angle_gamma   90.00
#
_symmetry.space_group_name_H-M   'P 1'
#
loop_
_entity.id
_entity.type
_entity.pdbx_description
1 polymer ?
#
loop_
_entity_poly.entity_id
_entity_poly.type
_entity_poly.pdbx_seq_one_letter_code
_entity_poly.pdbx_strand_id
1 'polypeptide(L)'
;MNRTIRTAHTTRTARPVRAAAHALAIAGLVLGLGACSAESVDEAIAKGVDTTVDEKYEVTYEVTGKSVDEITYHGGAGDAMEPELETVKSPTLPWKKTVELRGIMPPAVMPVAVDAGGADVTCTITYKGKVIKEAKGEGMLTAGGCVAVSPIVG
;
A
#
# COMPACT_ATOMS: atom_id res chain seq x y z
N MET A 1 -28.95 -36.15 -16.49
CA MET A 1 -28.54 -35.40 -17.69
C MET A 1 -27.07 -35.05 -17.54
N ASN A 2 -26.19 -35.87 -18.13
CA ASN A 2 -24.73 -35.71 -18.08
C ASN A 2 -24.27 -34.81 -19.25
N ARG A 3 -23.65 -33.69 -18.97
CA ARG A 3 -22.93 -32.89 -19.99
C ARG A 3 -21.44 -33.13 -19.86
N THR A 4 -20.92 -33.93 -20.79
CA THR A 4 -19.49 -34.20 -20.97
C THR A 4 -18.86 -32.99 -21.65
N ILE A 5 -17.89 -32.33 -20.98
CA ILE A 5 -17.10 -31.25 -21.56
C ILE A 5 -15.87 -31.88 -22.24
N ARG A 6 -15.81 -31.78 -23.57
CA ARG A 6 -14.66 -32.21 -24.38
C ARG A 6 -13.58 -31.11 -24.34
N THR A 7 -12.44 -31.45 -23.82
CA THR A 7 -11.24 -30.64 -23.87
C THR A 7 -10.57 -30.79 -25.25
N ALA A 8 -10.49 -29.73 -26.02
CA ALA A 8 -9.78 -29.70 -27.29
C ALA A 8 -8.28 -29.39 -27.03
N HIS A 9 -7.43 -30.38 -27.30
CA HIS A 9 -5.99 -30.21 -27.35
C HIS A 9 -5.58 -29.58 -28.67
N THR A 10 -5.08 -28.34 -28.64
CA THR A 10 -4.46 -27.66 -29.79
C THR A 10 -2.96 -27.94 -29.78
N THR A 11 -2.52 -28.85 -30.62
CA THR A 11 -1.11 -29.11 -30.92
C THR A 11 -0.53 -27.98 -31.79
N ARG A 12 0.37 -27.17 -31.24
CA ARG A 12 1.17 -26.20 -32.02
C ARG A 12 2.39 -26.92 -32.58
N THR A 13 2.40 -27.09 -33.90
CA THR A 13 3.55 -27.53 -34.68
C THR A 13 4.64 -26.47 -34.71
N ALA A 14 5.82 -26.82 -34.20
CA ALA A 14 7.03 -26.01 -34.30
C ALA A 14 7.61 -26.07 -35.73
N ARG A 15 7.83 -24.92 -36.36
CA ARG A 15 8.57 -24.78 -37.60
C ARG A 15 10.07 -24.56 -37.29
N PRO A 16 10.99 -25.30 -37.95
CA PRO A 16 12.42 -25.06 -37.76
C PRO A 16 12.86 -23.82 -38.57
N VAL A 17 13.41 -22.82 -37.89
CA VAL A 17 14.07 -21.68 -38.51
C VAL A 17 15.53 -22.04 -38.76
N ARG A 18 15.92 -22.05 -40.06
CA ARG A 18 17.29 -22.31 -40.53
C ARG A 18 18.22 -21.19 -40.08
N ALA A 19 19.28 -21.58 -39.41
CA ALA A 19 20.38 -20.70 -39.05
C ALA A 19 21.14 -20.25 -40.33
N ALA A 20 21.26 -18.95 -40.55
CA ALA A 20 22.22 -18.35 -41.47
C ALA A 20 23.34 -17.74 -40.60
N ALA A 21 24.52 -18.35 -40.73
CA ALA A 21 25.74 -17.84 -40.12
C ALA A 21 26.25 -16.65 -40.95
N HIS A 22 26.35 -15.46 -40.33
CA HIS A 22 27.15 -14.36 -40.86
C HIS A 22 28.21 -14.02 -39.82
N ALA A 23 29.41 -14.44 -40.11
CA ALA A 23 30.62 -14.01 -39.43
C ALA A 23 30.98 -12.59 -39.93
N LEU A 24 30.93 -11.61 -39.05
CA LEU A 24 31.58 -10.31 -39.23
C LEU A 24 32.50 -10.07 -38.05
N ALA A 25 33.79 -10.18 -38.31
CA ALA A 25 34.85 -9.75 -37.43
C ALA A 25 34.86 -8.24 -37.35
N ILE A 26 34.67 -7.66 -36.17
CA ILE A 26 34.98 -6.26 -35.91
C ILE A 26 36.00 -6.25 -34.76
N ALA A 27 37.21 -5.86 -35.15
CA ALA A 27 38.35 -5.61 -34.26
C ALA A 27 38.13 -4.29 -33.48
N GLY A 28 38.38 -4.35 -32.20
CA GLY A 28 39.02 -3.30 -31.42
C GLY A 28 38.24 -2.02 -31.17
N LEU A 29 37.65 -1.91 -29.94
CA LEU A 29 37.78 -0.70 -29.15
C LEU A 29 37.65 -1.09 -27.67
N VAL A 30 38.78 -1.34 -27.00
CA VAL A 30 38.86 -1.45 -25.55
C VAL A 30 38.86 -0.02 -25.01
N LEU A 31 37.68 0.54 -24.79
CA LEU A 31 37.49 1.68 -23.90
C LEU A 31 37.16 1.13 -22.53
N GLY A 32 38.05 1.39 -21.56
CA GLY A 32 37.90 1.03 -20.17
C GLY A 32 36.63 1.63 -19.59
N LEU A 33 35.59 0.82 -19.52
CA LEU A 33 34.46 1.07 -18.62
C LEU A 33 34.90 0.53 -17.25
N GLY A 34 35.19 1.47 -16.35
CA GLY A 34 35.47 1.15 -14.97
C GLY A 34 34.40 0.20 -14.45
N ALA A 35 34.85 -0.91 -13.90
CA ALA A 35 34.03 -1.87 -13.19
C ALA A 35 33.40 -1.19 -11.95
N CYS A 36 32.25 -0.56 -12.15
CA CYS A 36 31.31 -0.43 -11.07
C CYS A 36 30.80 -1.83 -10.81
N SER A 37 31.34 -2.48 -9.80
CA SER A 37 30.90 -3.80 -9.36
C SER A 37 29.42 -3.68 -9.01
N ALA A 38 28.58 -4.45 -9.72
CA ALA A 38 27.14 -4.51 -9.50
C ALA A 38 26.78 -4.89 -8.06
N GLU A 39 27.68 -5.57 -7.36
CA GLU A 39 27.52 -5.97 -5.96
C GLU A 39 27.32 -4.80 -4.98
N SER A 40 27.90 -3.63 -5.24
CA SER A 40 27.77 -2.48 -4.33
C SER A 40 26.40 -1.76 -4.44
N VAL A 41 25.71 -1.92 -5.55
CA VAL A 41 24.40 -1.29 -5.77
C VAL A 41 23.30 -2.13 -5.14
N ASP A 42 23.36 -3.46 -5.29
CA ASP A 42 22.39 -4.37 -4.68
C ASP A 42 22.45 -4.32 -3.14
N GLU A 43 23.65 -4.25 -2.55
CA GLU A 43 23.82 -4.14 -1.11
C GLU A 43 23.35 -2.79 -0.56
N ALA A 44 23.54 -1.69 -1.29
CA ALA A 44 23.06 -0.37 -0.89
C ALA A 44 21.53 -0.27 -0.97
N ILE A 45 20.92 -0.88 -2.00
CA ILE A 45 19.45 -0.95 -2.15
C ILE A 45 18.86 -1.84 -1.06
N ALA A 46 19.43 -3.01 -0.80
CA ALA A 46 18.96 -3.93 0.23
C ALA A 46 18.99 -3.26 1.63
N LYS A 47 20.08 -2.58 1.98
CA LYS A 47 20.20 -1.87 3.26
C LYS A 47 19.25 -0.67 3.35
N GLY A 48 19.02 0.06 2.25
CA GLY A 48 18.09 1.19 2.21
C GLY A 48 16.65 0.76 2.39
N VAL A 49 16.25 -0.37 1.81
CA VAL A 49 14.91 -0.94 1.97
C VAL A 49 14.70 -1.49 3.38
N ASP A 50 15.68 -2.21 3.91
CA ASP A 50 15.59 -2.87 5.22
C ASP A 50 15.43 -1.84 6.36
N THR A 51 16.16 -0.73 6.32
CA THR A 51 16.03 0.34 7.32
C THR A 51 14.68 1.06 7.26
N THR A 52 14.10 1.22 6.08
CA THR A 52 12.81 1.91 5.92
C THR A 52 11.64 1.03 6.37
N VAL A 53 11.75 -0.30 6.23
CA VAL A 53 10.70 -1.24 6.62
C VAL A 53 10.53 -1.32 8.14
N ASP A 54 11.60 -1.17 8.90
CA ASP A 54 11.59 -1.24 10.36
C ASP A 54 11.44 0.13 11.06
N GLU A 55 11.52 1.23 10.32
CA GLU A 55 11.37 2.56 10.90
C GLU A 55 9.94 2.74 11.45
N LYS A 56 9.86 3.18 12.71
CA LYS A 56 8.60 3.45 13.38
C LYS A 56 8.23 4.91 13.29
N TYR A 57 6.93 5.18 13.17
CA TYR A 57 6.39 6.52 13.18
C TYR A 57 5.03 6.58 13.88
N GLU A 58 4.78 7.68 14.54
CA GLU A 58 3.55 7.91 15.29
C GLU A 58 2.60 8.81 14.52
N VAL A 59 1.35 8.42 14.42
CA VAL A 59 0.27 9.24 13.88
C VAL A 59 -0.87 9.37 14.87
N THR A 60 -1.60 10.47 14.77
CA THR A 60 -2.83 10.68 15.51
C THR A 60 -4.00 10.69 14.55
N TYR A 61 -4.96 9.81 14.81
CA TYR A 61 -6.28 9.81 14.19
C TYR A 61 -7.25 10.67 14.98
N GLU A 62 -8.09 11.41 14.29
CA GLU A 62 -9.22 12.11 14.90
C GLU A 62 -10.46 11.92 14.04
N VAL A 63 -11.59 11.60 14.69
CA VAL A 63 -12.90 11.51 14.06
C VAL A 63 -13.86 12.41 14.82
N THR A 64 -14.50 13.30 14.08
CA THR A 64 -15.48 14.26 14.63
C THR A 64 -16.78 14.16 13.85
N GLY A 65 -17.86 14.73 14.39
CA GLY A 65 -19.15 14.76 13.71
C GLY A 65 -20.27 14.10 14.49
N LYS A 66 -21.19 13.43 13.79
CA LYS A 66 -22.41 12.85 14.37
C LYS A 66 -22.68 11.48 13.77
N SER A 67 -23.37 10.62 14.54
CA SER A 67 -23.90 9.33 14.09
C SER A 67 -22.85 8.39 13.53
N VAL A 68 -21.69 8.29 14.21
CA VAL A 68 -20.66 7.28 13.90
C VAL A 68 -20.94 6.06 14.77
N ASP A 69 -21.21 4.93 14.13
CA ASP A 69 -21.52 3.66 14.78
C ASP A 69 -20.25 2.85 15.04
N GLU A 70 -19.27 2.97 14.17
CA GLU A 70 -18.03 2.22 14.25
C GLU A 70 -16.86 3.01 13.66
N ILE A 71 -15.68 2.83 14.23
CA ILE A 71 -14.42 3.33 13.66
C ILE A 71 -13.47 2.14 13.52
N THR A 72 -13.04 1.85 12.32
CA THR A 72 -11.98 0.87 12.02
C THR A 72 -10.71 1.61 11.63
N TYR A 73 -9.57 1.19 12.15
CA TYR A 73 -8.30 1.88 11.91
C TYR A 73 -7.09 0.93 11.97
N HIS A 74 -5.99 1.33 11.36
CA HIS A 74 -4.71 0.65 11.50
C HIS A 74 -4.11 0.96 12.88
N GLY A 75 -4.06 -0.04 13.76
CA GLY A 75 -3.55 0.08 15.13
C GLY A 75 -2.04 -0.08 15.27
N GLY A 76 -1.36 -0.51 14.20
CA GLY A 76 0.09 -0.73 14.16
C GLY A 76 0.50 -2.20 14.29
N ALA A 77 -0.44 -3.11 14.52
CA ALA A 77 -0.20 -4.55 14.45
C ALA A 77 -0.27 -5.06 12.99
N GLY A 78 0.31 -6.22 12.73
CA GLY A 78 0.49 -6.75 11.39
C GLY A 78 1.65 -6.08 10.65
N ASP A 79 1.62 -6.17 9.33
CA ASP A 79 2.60 -5.53 8.44
C ASP A 79 1.90 -4.71 7.34
N ALA A 80 2.69 -4.11 6.44
CA ALA A 80 2.15 -3.24 5.39
C ALA A 80 1.30 -3.98 4.35
N MET A 81 1.46 -5.29 4.21
CA MET A 81 0.73 -6.14 3.26
C MET A 81 -0.49 -6.79 3.92
N GLU A 82 -0.41 -7.07 5.22
CA GLU A 82 -1.47 -7.66 6.05
C GLU A 82 -1.62 -6.87 7.36
N PRO A 83 -2.09 -5.61 7.30
CA PRO A 83 -2.29 -4.81 8.50
C PRO A 83 -3.45 -5.35 9.33
N GLU A 84 -3.24 -5.47 10.64
CA GLU A 84 -4.32 -5.77 11.56
C GLU A 84 -5.16 -4.52 11.82
N LEU A 85 -6.47 -4.66 11.63
CA LEU A 85 -7.42 -3.58 11.86
C LEU A 85 -7.99 -3.66 13.28
N GLU A 86 -7.96 -2.55 13.99
CA GLU A 86 -8.68 -2.38 15.24
C GLU A 86 -10.04 -1.72 14.99
N THR A 87 -11.03 -2.08 15.79
CA THR A 87 -12.39 -1.58 15.67
C THR A 87 -12.91 -1.06 16.99
N VAL A 88 -13.48 0.14 16.97
CA VAL A 88 -14.20 0.75 18.11
C VAL A 88 -15.66 0.88 17.72
N LYS A 89 -16.53 0.22 18.49
CA LYS A 89 -17.99 0.31 18.31
C LYS A 89 -18.57 1.40 19.20
N SER A 90 -19.56 2.12 18.69
CA SER A 90 -20.25 3.22 19.38
C SER A 90 -19.28 4.22 20.02
N PRO A 91 -18.37 4.81 19.23
CA PRO A 91 -17.35 5.70 19.76
C PRO A 91 -17.98 6.97 20.34
N THR A 92 -17.40 7.47 21.45
CA THR A 92 -17.71 8.82 21.91
C THR A 92 -16.98 9.83 21.06
N LEU A 93 -17.69 10.76 20.44
CA LEU A 93 -17.11 11.80 19.60
C LEU A 93 -16.92 13.12 20.39
N PRO A 94 -15.88 13.91 20.11
CA PRO A 94 -14.78 13.61 19.19
C PRO A 94 -13.93 12.42 19.67
N TRP A 95 -13.64 11.48 18.77
CA TRP A 95 -12.75 10.36 19.05
C TRP A 95 -11.34 10.66 18.57
N LYS A 96 -10.35 10.33 19.36
CA LYS A 96 -8.93 10.54 19.07
C LYS A 96 -8.09 9.37 19.53
N LYS A 97 -7.18 8.93 18.69
CA LYS A 97 -6.25 7.82 18.99
C LYS A 97 -4.89 8.09 18.37
N THR A 98 -3.85 7.95 19.17
CA THR A 98 -2.46 7.94 18.69
C THR A 98 -1.98 6.50 18.59
N VAL A 99 -1.33 6.15 17.49
CA VAL A 99 -0.80 4.83 17.19
C VAL A 99 0.61 4.91 16.66
N GLU A 100 1.42 3.88 16.92
CA GLU A 100 2.73 3.69 16.31
C GLU A 100 2.60 2.73 15.13
N LEU A 101 2.94 3.18 13.95
CA LEU A 101 2.99 2.41 12.73
C LEU A 101 4.43 2.15 12.32
N ARG A 102 4.62 1.26 11.32
CA ARG A 102 5.94 0.76 10.95
C ARG A 102 6.15 0.81 9.45
N GLY A 103 7.32 1.26 9.00
CA GLY A 103 7.74 1.21 7.60
C GLY A 103 6.74 1.86 6.63
N ILE A 104 6.41 1.15 5.60
CA ILE A 104 5.49 1.61 4.55
C ILE A 104 4.00 1.43 4.90
N MET A 105 3.65 0.95 6.11
CA MET A 105 2.26 0.77 6.52
C MET A 105 1.49 2.10 6.37
N PRO A 106 0.41 2.15 5.58
CA PRO A 106 -0.33 3.39 5.39
C PRO A 106 -1.19 3.69 6.63
N PRO A 107 -1.15 4.88 7.19
CA PRO A 107 -2.10 5.25 8.23
C PRO A 107 -3.52 5.33 7.64
N ALA A 108 -4.48 4.67 8.31
CA ALA A 108 -5.85 4.62 7.87
C ALA A 108 -6.83 4.65 9.05
N VAL A 109 -7.89 5.45 8.91
CA VAL A 109 -9.04 5.50 9.83
C VAL A 109 -10.32 5.62 9.02
N MET A 110 -11.25 4.70 9.27
CA MET A 110 -12.47 4.51 8.49
C MET A 110 -13.68 4.55 9.42
N PRO A 111 -14.27 5.73 9.65
CA PRO A 111 -15.54 5.84 10.37
C PRO A 111 -16.69 5.31 9.50
N VAL A 112 -17.61 4.59 10.12
CA VAL A 112 -18.83 4.05 9.52
C VAL A 112 -20.04 4.59 10.25
N ALA A 113 -21.01 5.07 9.49
CA ALA A 113 -22.33 5.47 9.97
C ALA A 113 -23.40 4.64 9.27
N VAL A 114 -24.28 4.02 10.04
CA VAL A 114 -25.37 3.17 9.50
C VAL A 114 -26.59 4.00 9.12
N ASP A 115 -26.81 5.14 9.78
CA ASP A 115 -27.94 6.03 9.50
C ASP A 115 -27.59 7.02 8.38
N ALA A 116 -28.16 6.78 7.20
CA ALA A 116 -27.96 7.62 6.02
C ALA A 116 -28.52 9.06 6.15
N GLY A 117 -29.41 9.29 7.10
CA GLY A 117 -30.20 10.52 7.16
C GLY A 117 -29.56 11.68 7.91
N GLY A 118 -28.42 11.50 8.56
CA GLY A 118 -27.90 12.52 9.47
C GLY A 118 -26.42 12.42 9.84
N ALA A 119 -25.68 11.52 9.22
CA ALA A 119 -24.26 11.41 9.47
C ALA A 119 -23.50 12.57 8.81
N ASP A 120 -22.77 13.31 9.62
CA ASP A 120 -21.78 14.31 9.20
C ASP A 120 -20.49 13.95 9.92
N VAL A 121 -19.52 13.44 9.19
CA VAL A 121 -18.29 12.90 9.76
C VAL A 121 -17.08 13.51 9.09
N THR A 122 -16.14 13.94 9.90
CA THR A 122 -14.81 14.36 9.46
C THR A 122 -13.78 13.46 10.10
N CYS A 123 -12.88 12.90 9.29
CA CYS A 123 -11.70 12.22 9.77
C CYS A 123 -10.44 13.01 9.44
N THR A 124 -9.45 12.93 10.31
CA THR A 124 -8.16 13.61 10.15
C THR A 124 -7.03 12.69 10.60
N ILE A 125 -5.93 12.68 9.83
CA ILE A 125 -4.68 12.01 10.19
C ILE A 125 -3.60 13.07 10.34
N THR A 126 -2.95 13.08 11.51
CA THR A 126 -1.89 14.04 11.86
C THR A 126 -0.58 13.31 12.11
N TYR A 127 0.51 13.80 11.51
CA TYR A 127 1.89 13.36 11.73
C TYR A 127 2.76 14.53 12.15
N LYS A 128 3.49 14.39 13.26
CA LYS A 128 4.36 15.46 13.82
C LYS A 128 3.65 16.83 13.90
N GLY A 129 2.39 16.84 14.31
CA GLY A 129 1.56 18.06 14.44
C GLY A 129 1.02 18.63 13.12
N LYS A 130 1.32 18.03 11.98
CA LYS A 130 0.81 18.44 10.67
C LYS A 130 -0.27 17.47 10.18
N VAL A 131 -1.39 18.01 9.70
CA VAL A 131 -2.43 17.23 9.02
C VAL A 131 -1.87 16.70 7.69
N ILE A 132 -1.83 15.39 7.53
CA ILE A 132 -1.39 14.71 6.30
C ILE A 132 -2.57 14.19 5.49
N LYS A 133 -3.74 14.03 6.11
CA LYS A 133 -4.99 13.67 5.43
C LYS A 133 -6.20 14.20 6.20
N GLU A 134 -7.16 14.73 5.47
CA GLU A 134 -8.51 15.06 5.96
C GLU A 134 -9.52 14.61 4.93
N ALA A 135 -10.66 14.08 5.38
CA ALA A 135 -11.80 13.79 4.56
C ALA A 135 -13.09 14.07 5.31
N LYS A 136 -14.10 14.50 4.57
CA LYS A 136 -15.46 14.77 5.07
C LYS A 136 -16.43 13.94 4.29
N GLY A 137 -17.43 13.41 4.96
CA GLY A 137 -18.50 12.64 4.35
C GLY A 137 -19.84 12.95 5.00
N GLU A 138 -20.88 12.93 4.17
CA GLU A 138 -22.26 13.06 4.60
C GLU A 138 -23.01 11.79 4.18
N GLY A 139 -23.90 11.30 5.04
CA GLY A 139 -24.71 10.12 4.77
C GLY A 139 -24.04 8.79 5.08
N MET A 140 -24.60 7.69 4.59
CA MET A 140 -24.30 6.31 4.96
C MET A 140 -22.86 5.86 4.62
N LEU A 141 -22.25 6.47 3.63
CA LEU A 141 -20.87 6.20 3.24
C LEU A 141 -20.09 7.50 3.39
N THR A 142 -19.50 7.69 4.55
CA THR A 142 -18.41 8.64 4.67
C THR A 142 -17.33 8.19 3.70
N ALA A 143 -17.11 8.95 2.65
CA ALA A 143 -16.31 8.62 1.48
C ALA A 143 -14.97 7.94 1.87
N GLY A 144 -14.96 6.61 2.01
CA GLY A 144 -13.77 5.79 2.18
C GLY A 144 -12.87 6.07 3.39
N GLY A 145 -13.26 6.98 4.31
CA GLY A 145 -12.43 7.35 5.45
C GLY A 145 -11.17 8.16 5.07
N CYS A 146 -10.23 8.24 6.00
CA CYS A 146 -8.94 8.87 5.79
C CYS A 146 -7.86 7.80 5.61
N VAL A 147 -7.20 7.78 4.47
CA VAL A 147 -6.02 6.96 4.19
C VAL A 147 -4.93 7.87 3.66
N ALA A 148 -3.73 7.79 4.22
CA ALA A 148 -2.57 8.53 3.76
C ALA A 148 -1.42 7.59 3.40
N VAL A 149 -0.50 8.07 2.58
CA VAL A 149 0.77 7.37 2.36
C VAL A 149 1.62 7.47 3.64
N SER A 150 2.44 6.45 3.90
CA SER A 150 3.37 6.49 5.03
C SER A 150 4.27 7.74 4.94
N PRO A 151 4.34 8.56 6.00
CA PRO A 151 5.06 9.85 5.95
C PRO A 151 6.58 9.70 6.01
N ILE A 152 7.10 8.47 6.15
CA ILE A 152 8.56 8.21 6.18
C ILE A 152 9.11 7.74 4.83
N VAL A 153 8.25 7.53 3.83
CA VAL A 153 8.64 7.13 2.46
C VAL A 153 8.42 8.23 1.42
N GLY A 154 8.11 9.45 1.86
CA GLY A 154 7.86 10.61 1.00
C GLY A 154 9.00 11.62 1.00
#